data_728e61202fbff56826bb1029ea835070
#
_entry.id   728e61202fbff56826bb1029ea835070
#
_cell.length_a   1.000
_cell.length_b   1.000
_cell.length_c   1.000
_cell.angle_alpha   90.00
_cell.angle_beta   90.00
_cell.angle_gamma   90.00
#
_symmetry.space_group_name_H-M   'P 1'
#
loop_
_entity.id
_entity.type
_entity.pdbx_description
1 polymer ?
#
loop_
_entity_poly.entity_id
_entity_poly.type
_entity_poly.pdbx_seq_one_letter_code
_entity_poly.pdbx_strand_id
1 'polypeptide(L)'
;ADPSRHSLALKGSKLGSLAWHYTVDENVAVQHLPTNITGRHADLNGPGNKYSIGIEMCEHRGNSRTRTVDRTAKLAAYLMYKYDIPLSKVVPHYHWPRHGMSPAHKNCPHFLLDNGRPGRKWRGFQAKVKRYHDQITIQGPAYASR
;
A
#
# COMPACT_ATOMS: atom_id res chain seq x y z
N ALA A 1 3.33 7.23 12.59
CA ALA A 1 2.59 6.57 13.65
C ALA A 1 2.71 5.07 13.47
N ASP A 2 2.65 4.30 14.56
CA ASP A 2 2.66 2.85 14.44
C ASP A 2 1.28 2.33 13.98
N PRO A 3 1.20 1.10 13.41
CA PRO A 3 -0.04 0.55 12.87
C PRO A 3 -1.17 0.43 13.88
N SER A 4 -0.86 0.16 15.16
CA SER A 4 -1.86 0.05 16.22
C SER A 4 -2.55 1.38 16.50
N ARG A 5 -1.78 2.49 16.47
CA ARG A 5 -2.33 3.85 16.59
C ARG A 5 -3.22 4.22 15.40
N HIS A 6 -2.87 3.78 14.19
CA HIS A 6 -3.73 3.96 13.04
C HIS A 6 -5.05 3.20 13.19
N SER A 7 -5.03 1.98 13.69
CA SER A 7 -6.24 1.20 13.97
C SER A 7 -7.16 1.90 14.98
N LEU A 8 -6.59 2.40 16.08
CA LEU A 8 -7.34 3.16 17.08
C LEU A 8 -7.90 4.48 16.53
N ALA A 9 -7.12 5.19 15.70
CA ALA A 9 -7.55 6.44 15.09
C ALA A 9 -8.72 6.23 14.13
N LEU A 10 -8.69 5.17 13.31
CA LEU A 10 -9.79 4.80 12.42
C LEU A 10 -11.06 4.45 13.21
N LYS A 11 -10.95 3.64 14.26
CA LYS A 11 -12.08 3.28 15.13
C LYS A 11 -12.68 4.49 15.86
N GLY A 12 -11.84 5.43 16.28
CA GLY A 12 -12.27 6.63 16.96
C GLY A 12 -12.71 7.76 16.05
N SER A 13 -12.78 7.55 14.73
CA SER A 13 -13.09 8.58 13.72
C SER A 13 -12.16 9.81 13.77
N LYS A 14 -10.98 9.67 14.37
CA LYS A 14 -10.01 10.77 14.55
C LYS A 14 -9.35 11.21 13.23
N LEU A 15 -9.43 10.40 12.18
CA LEU A 15 -8.91 10.68 10.84
C LEU A 15 -10.01 11.18 9.88
N GLY A 16 -11.16 11.58 10.43
CA GLY A 16 -12.30 12.05 9.66
C GLY A 16 -12.87 10.92 8.79
N SER A 17 -13.02 11.19 7.50
CA SER A 17 -13.56 10.21 6.55
C SER A 17 -12.49 9.33 5.89
N LEU A 18 -11.22 9.43 6.28
CA LEU A 18 -10.16 8.60 5.70
C LEU A 18 -10.26 7.15 6.18
N ALA A 19 -10.06 6.23 5.26
CA ALA A 19 -10.06 4.80 5.53
C ALA A 19 -9.18 4.06 4.51
N TRP A 20 -8.31 3.20 4.98
CA TRP A 20 -7.44 2.36 4.15
C TRP A 20 -7.39 0.94 4.68
N HIS A 21 -6.87 0.01 3.88
CA HIS A 21 -6.97 -1.42 4.17
C HIS A 21 -5.84 -1.91 5.07
N TYR A 22 -4.60 -1.48 4.82
CA TYR A 22 -3.42 -1.94 5.56
C TYR A 22 -2.52 -0.79 5.98
N THR A 23 -1.90 -0.93 7.14
CA THR A 23 -0.76 -0.11 7.57
C THR A 23 0.43 -1.03 7.83
N VAL A 24 1.60 -0.65 7.33
CA VAL A 24 2.83 -1.42 7.42
C VAL A 24 3.93 -0.60 8.08
N ASP A 25 4.64 -1.20 9.03
CA ASP A 25 5.91 -0.70 9.54
C ASP A 25 7.02 -1.75 9.37
N GLU A 26 8.16 -1.52 10.00
CA GLU A 26 9.29 -2.43 9.92
C GLU A 26 9.05 -3.81 10.58
N ASN A 27 8.06 -3.94 11.45
CA ASN A 27 7.80 -5.13 12.24
C ASN A 27 6.52 -5.87 11.83
N VAL A 28 5.45 -5.11 11.51
CA VAL A 28 4.12 -5.69 11.28
C VAL A 28 3.40 -5.05 10.08
N ALA A 29 2.43 -5.79 9.56
CA ALA A 29 1.38 -5.28 8.68
C ALA A 29 0.03 -5.52 9.37
N VAL A 30 -0.76 -4.47 9.56
CA VAL A 30 -2.07 -4.51 10.22
C VAL A 30 -3.16 -4.23 9.22
N GLN A 31 -4.14 -5.12 9.15
CA GLN A 31 -5.35 -4.91 8.35
C GLN A 31 -6.40 -4.15 9.17
N HIS A 32 -6.93 -3.06 8.62
CA HIS A 32 -7.97 -2.23 9.22
C HIS A 32 -9.35 -2.46 8.61
N LEU A 33 -9.37 -2.68 7.27
CA LEU A 33 -10.58 -2.93 6.52
C LEU A 33 -10.48 -4.24 5.75
N PRO A 34 -11.57 -5.01 5.63
CA PRO A 34 -11.66 -6.07 4.62
C PRO A 34 -11.43 -5.50 3.23
N THR A 35 -10.75 -6.25 2.36
CA THR A 35 -10.38 -5.78 1.02
C THR A 35 -11.57 -5.57 0.06
N ASN A 36 -12.72 -6.14 0.39
CA ASN A 36 -13.98 -5.93 -0.35
C ASN A 36 -14.77 -4.69 0.10
N ILE A 37 -14.28 -3.96 1.09
CA ILE A 37 -14.89 -2.70 1.54
C ILE A 37 -14.19 -1.53 0.87
N THR A 38 -14.98 -0.57 0.36
CA THR A 38 -14.45 0.65 -0.23
C THR A 38 -13.68 1.48 0.79
N GLY A 39 -12.42 1.83 0.46
CA GLY A 39 -11.62 2.74 1.26
C GLY A 39 -11.82 4.21 0.86
N ARG A 40 -11.17 5.12 1.60
CA ARG A 40 -11.08 6.56 1.28
C ARG A 40 -9.64 7.02 1.46
N HIS A 41 -8.76 6.59 0.53
CA HIS A 41 -7.31 6.70 0.67
C HIS A 41 -6.59 7.20 -0.60
N ALA A 42 -7.30 7.33 -1.73
CA ALA A 42 -6.64 7.61 -3.01
C ALA A 42 -7.12 8.92 -3.67
N ASP A 43 -8.36 8.99 -4.11
CA ASP A 43 -8.85 10.01 -5.03
C ASP A 43 -10.25 10.52 -4.69
N LEU A 44 -10.43 11.03 -3.50
CA LEU A 44 -11.72 11.58 -3.03
C LEU A 44 -12.88 10.58 -3.18
N ASN A 45 -13.55 10.55 -4.34
CA ASN A 45 -14.67 9.64 -4.64
C ASN A 45 -14.46 8.86 -5.95
N GLY A 46 -13.24 8.80 -6.45
CA GLY A 46 -12.89 8.18 -7.73
C GLY A 46 -12.65 6.68 -7.69
N PRO A 47 -12.15 6.13 -8.80
CA PRO A 47 -11.90 4.69 -8.94
C PRO A 47 -10.81 4.17 -8.00
N GLY A 48 -9.85 5.01 -7.59
CA GLY A 48 -8.82 4.62 -6.63
C GLY A 48 -9.42 4.21 -5.30
N ASN A 49 -10.38 4.96 -4.76
CA ASN A 49 -11.09 4.60 -3.55
C ASN A 49 -12.00 3.38 -3.73
N LYS A 50 -12.68 3.29 -4.87
CA LYS A 50 -13.70 2.25 -5.12
C LYS A 50 -13.11 0.88 -5.43
N TYR A 51 -11.99 0.84 -6.13
CA TYR A 51 -11.49 -0.39 -6.76
C TYR A 51 -10.05 -0.74 -6.41
N SER A 52 -9.41 -0.04 -5.47
CA SER A 52 -8.05 -0.38 -5.06
C SER A 52 -7.92 -0.70 -3.59
N ILE A 53 -6.90 -1.48 -3.27
CA ILE A 53 -6.50 -1.79 -1.89
C ILE A 53 -5.45 -0.75 -1.48
N GLY A 54 -5.74 0.04 -0.44
CA GLY A 54 -4.81 1.03 0.10
C GLY A 54 -3.87 0.44 1.14
N ILE A 55 -2.57 0.67 0.95
CA ILE A 55 -1.52 0.29 1.91
C ILE A 55 -0.77 1.55 2.31
N GLU A 56 -0.80 1.90 3.59
CA GLU A 56 -0.03 3.00 4.18
C GLU A 56 1.27 2.49 4.78
N MET A 57 2.39 3.15 4.45
CA MET A 57 3.71 2.87 5.03
C MET A 57 4.01 3.86 6.15
N CYS A 58 4.43 3.35 7.32
CA CYS A 58 4.80 4.19 8.44
C CYS A 58 6.13 4.91 8.22
N GLU A 59 6.18 6.19 8.61
CA GLU A 59 7.37 7.03 8.55
C GLU A 59 7.69 7.69 9.91
N HIS A 60 7.28 7.09 11.02
CA HIS A 60 7.58 7.65 12.34
C HIS A 60 9.07 7.55 12.69
N ARG A 61 9.50 8.40 13.62
CA ARG A 61 10.89 8.39 14.10
C ARG A 61 11.24 7.02 14.68
N GLY A 62 12.41 6.49 14.29
CA GLY A 62 12.91 5.17 14.71
C GLY A 62 12.44 4.00 13.83
N ASN A 63 11.49 4.23 12.93
CA ASN A 63 11.07 3.20 11.97
C ASN A 63 12.10 3.03 10.84
N SER A 64 12.49 1.81 10.54
CA SER A 64 13.35 1.50 9.40
C SER A 64 12.56 1.54 8.09
N ARG A 65 12.77 2.59 7.30
CA ARG A 65 12.14 2.73 5.98
C ARG A 65 12.44 1.54 5.06
N THR A 66 13.68 1.07 5.04
CA THR A 66 14.08 -0.07 4.19
C THR A 66 13.30 -1.32 4.54
N ARG A 67 13.15 -1.64 5.82
CA ARG A 67 12.40 -2.82 6.29
C ARG A 67 10.90 -2.65 6.05
N THR A 68 10.36 -1.44 6.24
CA THR A 68 8.95 -1.12 5.95
C THR A 68 8.64 -1.30 4.46
N VAL A 69 9.48 -0.77 3.58
CA VAL A 69 9.33 -0.94 2.12
C VAL A 69 9.42 -2.42 1.71
N ASP A 70 10.35 -3.17 2.31
CA ASP A 70 10.49 -4.60 2.05
C ASP A 70 9.24 -5.39 2.48
N ARG A 71 8.72 -5.12 3.67
CA ARG A 71 7.49 -5.73 4.16
C ARG A 71 6.28 -5.35 3.31
N THR A 72 6.20 -4.09 2.87
CA THR A 72 5.14 -3.62 1.96
C THR A 72 5.20 -4.36 0.63
N ALA A 73 6.39 -4.60 0.10
CA ALA A 73 6.56 -5.37 -1.13
C ALA A 73 6.09 -6.83 -0.98
N LYS A 74 6.36 -7.46 0.16
CA LYS A 74 5.86 -8.81 0.49
C LYS A 74 4.32 -8.84 0.58
N LEU A 75 3.72 -7.87 1.26
CA LEU A 75 2.27 -7.74 1.35
C LEU A 75 1.65 -7.53 -0.03
N ALA A 76 2.21 -6.62 -0.84
CA ALA A 76 1.72 -6.37 -2.20
C ALA A 76 1.80 -7.64 -3.06
N ALA A 77 2.89 -8.39 -2.99
CA ALA A 77 3.05 -9.67 -3.68
C ALA A 77 2.00 -10.71 -3.26
N TYR A 78 1.73 -10.81 -1.96
CA TYR A 78 0.67 -11.68 -1.44
C TYR A 78 -0.72 -11.27 -1.94
N LEU A 79 -1.03 -9.98 -1.96
CA LEU A 79 -2.31 -9.48 -2.46
C LEU A 79 -2.46 -9.69 -3.97
N MET A 80 -1.38 -9.53 -4.75
CA MET A 80 -1.35 -9.88 -6.17
C MET A 80 -1.71 -11.34 -6.38
N TYR A 81 -1.08 -12.24 -5.63
CA TYR A 81 -1.34 -13.68 -5.70
C TYR A 81 -2.79 -14.01 -5.31
N LYS A 82 -3.25 -13.48 -4.18
CA LYS A 82 -4.57 -13.78 -3.62
C LYS A 82 -5.73 -13.31 -4.50
N TYR A 83 -5.57 -12.17 -5.16
CA TYR A 83 -6.64 -11.51 -5.92
C TYR A 83 -6.38 -11.45 -7.43
N ASP A 84 -5.35 -12.14 -7.91
CA ASP A 84 -4.95 -12.15 -9.31
C ASP A 84 -4.71 -10.74 -9.89
N ILE A 85 -4.02 -9.90 -9.11
CA ILE A 85 -3.72 -8.52 -9.49
C ILE A 85 -2.40 -8.49 -10.27
N PRO A 86 -2.37 -7.95 -11.51
CA PRO A 86 -1.12 -7.87 -12.28
C PRO A 86 -0.19 -6.80 -11.69
N LEU A 87 1.12 -6.98 -11.86
CA LEU A 87 2.15 -6.06 -11.36
C LEU A 87 1.94 -4.60 -11.83
N SER A 88 1.43 -4.40 -13.04
CA SER A 88 1.11 -3.09 -13.59
C SER A 88 0.06 -2.32 -12.79
N LYS A 89 -0.72 -3.01 -11.96
CA LYS A 89 -1.72 -2.41 -11.05
C LYS A 89 -1.18 -2.14 -9.64
N VAL A 90 0.08 -2.46 -9.35
CA VAL A 90 0.78 -2.00 -8.17
C VAL A 90 1.27 -0.58 -8.44
N VAL A 91 0.53 0.40 -7.95
CA VAL A 91 0.68 1.82 -8.30
C VAL A 91 0.90 2.68 -7.04
N PRO A 92 1.66 3.80 -7.13
CA PRO A 92 1.76 4.75 -6.03
C PRO A 92 0.46 5.57 -5.90
N HIS A 93 0.24 6.21 -4.75
CA HIS A 93 -0.87 7.14 -4.58
C HIS A 93 -0.87 8.23 -5.68
N TYR A 94 0.29 8.65 -6.13
CA TYR A 94 0.47 9.55 -7.27
C TYR A 94 -0.37 9.17 -8.50
N HIS A 95 -0.60 7.88 -8.73
CA HIS A 95 -1.36 7.37 -9.90
C HIS A 95 -2.78 7.93 -9.97
N TRP A 96 -3.41 8.15 -8.81
CA TRP A 96 -4.81 8.56 -8.72
C TRP A 96 -4.94 10.09 -8.68
N PRO A 97 -5.51 10.73 -9.72
CA PRO A 97 -5.71 12.17 -9.72
C PRO A 97 -6.84 12.56 -8.74
N ARG A 98 -6.57 13.59 -7.95
CA ARG A 98 -7.54 14.20 -7.05
C ARG A 98 -8.18 15.40 -7.74
N HIS A 99 -9.29 15.18 -8.41
CA HIS A 99 -9.97 16.23 -9.16
C HIS A 99 -10.36 17.43 -8.26
N GLY A 100 -10.11 18.64 -8.75
CA GLY A 100 -10.37 19.88 -8.03
C GLY A 100 -9.29 20.27 -7.02
N MET A 101 -8.19 19.51 -6.91
CA MET A 101 -7.06 19.83 -6.03
C MET A 101 -5.81 20.25 -6.83
N SER A 102 -4.99 21.12 -6.23
CA SER A 102 -3.70 21.50 -6.77
C SER A 102 -2.60 21.19 -5.74
N PRO A 103 -1.60 20.38 -6.11
CA PRO A 103 -1.51 19.58 -7.35
C PRO A 103 -2.54 18.43 -7.37
N ALA A 104 -2.98 18.06 -8.55
CA ALA A 104 -3.93 16.94 -8.72
C ALA A 104 -3.31 15.60 -8.31
N HIS A 105 -2.02 15.40 -8.56
CA HIS A 105 -1.29 14.19 -8.19
C HIS A 105 -0.48 14.40 -6.91
N LYS A 106 -0.72 13.56 -5.91
CA LYS A 106 -0.02 13.63 -4.63
C LYS A 106 1.40 13.07 -4.77
N ASN A 107 2.40 13.79 -4.24
CA ASN A 107 3.78 13.29 -4.15
C ASN A 107 3.88 12.20 -3.07
N CYS A 108 3.30 11.03 -3.35
CA CYS A 108 3.20 9.94 -2.38
C CYS A 108 3.32 8.56 -3.07
N PRO A 109 4.11 7.66 -2.51
CA PRO A 109 5.07 7.85 -1.41
C PRO A 109 6.33 8.57 -1.90
N HIS A 110 6.63 9.73 -1.34
CA HIS A 110 7.67 10.65 -1.84
C HIS A 110 9.06 10.00 -1.97
N PHE A 111 9.42 9.11 -1.04
CA PHE A 111 10.72 8.43 -1.04
C PHE A 111 10.87 7.34 -2.12
N LEU A 112 9.77 6.91 -2.74
CA LEU A 112 9.76 5.97 -3.88
C LEU A 112 9.46 6.67 -5.22
N LEU A 113 9.39 8.00 -5.23
CA LEU A 113 9.22 8.79 -6.44
C LEU A 113 10.52 9.52 -6.81
N ASP A 114 10.71 9.78 -8.09
CA ASP A 114 11.82 10.56 -8.64
C ASP A 114 11.29 11.94 -9.00
N ASN A 115 11.75 12.97 -8.27
CA ASN A 115 11.28 14.35 -8.44
C ASN A 115 9.73 14.48 -8.45
N GLY A 116 9.06 13.77 -7.52
CA GLY A 116 7.62 13.81 -7.37
C GLY A 116 6.82 12.99 -8.40
N ARG A 117 7.47 12.16 -9.21
CA ARG A 117 6.81 11.32 -10.23
C ARG A 117 7.30 9.88 -10.16
N PRO A 118 6.47 8.89 -10.55
CA PRO A 118 6.91 7.52 -10.69
C PRO A 118 8.01 7.40 -11.74
N GLY A 119 9.14 6.81 -11.34
CA GLY A 119 10.31 6.67 -12.17
C GLY A 119 11.12 5.42 -11.80
N ARG A 120 12.44 5.56 -11.75
CA ARG A 120 13.37 4.46 -11.46
C ARG A 120 13.14 3.84 -10.07
N LYS A 121 12.90 4.68 -9.05
CA LYS A 121 12.66 4.20 -7.67
C LYS A 121 11.39 3.36 -7.59
N TRP A 122 10.30 3.80 -8.23
CA TRP A 122 9.05 3.04 -8.25
C TRP A 122 9.21 1.72 -9.01
N ARG A 123 9.88 1.72 -10.16
CA ARG A 123 10.18 0.47 -10.88
C ARG A 123 11.05 -0.48 -10.04
N GLY A 124 11.98 0.04 -9.25
CA GLY A 124 12.75 -0.75 -8.29
C GLY A 124 11.89 -1.41 -7.22
N PHE A 125 10.90 -0.69 -6.70
CA PHE A 125 9.89 -1.24 -5.79
C PHE A 125 9.05 -2.34 -6.45
N GLN A 126 8.54 -2.09 -7.66
CA GLN A 126 7.78 -3.09 -8.43
C GLN A 126 8.62 -4.34 -8.73
N ALA A 127 9.91 -4.20 -9.05
CA ALA A 127 10.81 -5.34 -9.24
C ALA A 127 10.97 -6.17 -7.96
N LYS A 128 11.01 -5.53 -6.79
CA LYS A 128 11.01 -6.21 -5.50
C LYS A 128 9.70 -6.97 -5.26
N VAL A 129 8.55 -6.35 -5.53
CA VAL A 129 7.24 -6.99 -5.46
C VAL A 129 7.16 -8.22 -6.37
N LYS A 130 7.61 -8.07 -7.62
CA LYS A 130 7.63 -9.17 -8.59
C LYS A 130 8.47 -10.35 -8.08
N ARG A 131 9.65 -10.10 -7.53
CA ARG A 131 10.52 -11.16 -6.98
C ARG A 131 9.82 -11.95 -5.88
N TYR A 132 9.14 -11.29 -4.95
CA TYR A 132 8.36 -11.97 -3.91
C TYR A 132 7.16 -12.72 -4.48
N HIS A 133 6.45 -12.13 -5.44
CA HIS A 133 5.34 -12.79 -6.13
C HIS A 133 5.79 -14.06 -6.85
N ASP A 134 6.91 -14.02 -7.57
CA ASP A 134 7.48 -15.18 -8.26
C ASP A 134 7.82 -16.30 -7.25
N GLN A 135 8.32 -15.96 -6.07
CA GLN A 135 8.59 -16.94 -5.01
C GLN A 135 7.32 -17.63 -4.50
N ILE A 136 6.22 -16.87 -4.31
CA ILE A 136 4.92 -17.44 -3.90
C ILE A 136 4.41 -18.42 -4.96
N THR A 137 4.47 -18.06 -6.23
CA THR A 137 3.95 -18.89 -7.34
C THR A 137 4.75 -20.15 -7.56
N ILE A 138 6.07 -20.13 -7.34
CA ILE A 138 6.96 -21.30 -7.48
C ILE A 138 6.83 -22.26 -6.30
N GLN A 139 6.75 -21.73 -5.07
CA GLN A 139 6.76 -22.55 -3.85
C GLN A 139 5.37 -22.99 -3.40
N GLY A 140 4.31 -22.44 -4.01
CA GLY A 140 2.96 -22.56 -3.52
C GLY A 140 2.75 -21.84 -2.17
N PRO A 141 1.51 -21.69 -1.72
CA PRO A 141 1.25 -21.19 -0.37
C PRO A 141 1.71 -22.25 0.64
N ALA A 142 2.50 -21.83 1.62
CA ALA A 142 3.02 -22.71 2.70
C ALA A 142 1.94 -23.35 3.59
N TYR A 143 0.67 -23.26 3.21
CA TYR A 143 -0.52 -23.73 3.94
C TYR A 143 -1.13 -25.02 3.41
N ALA A 144 -0.58 -25.60 2.34
CA ALA A 144 -1.14 -26.83 1.77
C ALA A 144 -0.73 -28.09 2.52
N SER A 145 0.00 -27.98 3.64
CA SER A 145 0.56 -29.15 4.33
C SER A 145 0.43 -29.10 5.84
N ARG A 146 -0.76 -28.71 6.37
CA ARG A 146 -1.14 -29.08 7.75
C ARG A 146 -2.64 -29.30 7.87
#